data_04f848b344b2ebcefcafa5dbfd2a1339
#
_entry.id   04f848b344b2ebcefcafa5dbfd2a1339
#
_cell.length_a   1.000
_cell.length_b   1.000
_cell.length_c   1.000
_cell.angle_alpha   90.00
_cell.angle_beta   90.00
_cell.angle_gamma   90.00
#
_symmetry.space_group_name_H-M   'P 1'
#
loop_
_entity.id
_entity.type
_entity.pdbx_description
1 polymer ?
#
loop_
_entity_poly.entity_id
_entity_poly.type
_entity_poly.pdbx_seq_one_letter_code
_entity_poly.pdbx_strand_id
1 'polypeptide(L)'
;GERITYTLAVTNIGPASAQDVQIVDALPGGVSFVSATASQGTCAAAVNCQLGNLALNATATVTIVGLVESTVASGTVLTNLAQVNSANEDPASANNTATAATAVEQLSNVTMSKHATPATATAGTELTYQIVVTNAGPSLASGVVVSDALPAGFVVSSITSSQGNCASLPCTVGDIAAGATVVVTVRGFVESNVTGSLANRASLTATTPLTGTTGATLTTPISTSADLSLVLASTPTSIAGTTAVVTATVTNAGPSDAAGTVVTLTLPASTTLNSAALPAGWFATDNGDGTVTLTTTNALLPGETVALPVTVDIASGVTPGTSLEFGGSVGAATSDPDLTNNTGNSDTSVVSS
;
A
#
# COMPACT_ATOMS: atom_id res chain seq x y z
N GLY A 1 20.10 20.99 -6.87
CA GLY A 1 20.13 20.12 -8.02
C GLY A 1 19.90 20.82 -9.37
N GLU A 2 19.82 22.16 -9.41
CA GLU A 2 19.65 22.92 -10.66
C GLU A 2 20.98 23.45 -11.19
N ARG A 3 21.02 23.72 -12.51
CA ARG A 3 22.18 24.36 -13.15
C ARG A 3 22.19 25.84 -12.86
N ILE A 4 23.39 26.39 -12.57
CA ILE A 4 23.68 27.81 -12.46
C ILE A 4 24.65 28.18 -13.59
N THR A 5 24.44 29.34 -14.17
CA THR A 5 25.30 29.83 -15.26
C THR A 5 25.87 31.19 -14.88
N TYR A 6 27.20 31.28 -14.94
CA TYR A 6 27.93 32.54 -14.80
C TYR A 6 28.43 32.98 -16.17
N THR A 7 28.26 34.26 -16.47
CA THR A 7 28.81 34.88 -17.71
C THR A 7 29.79 35.97 -17.33
N LEU A 8 31.03 35.79 -17.74
CA LEU A 8 32.12 36.71 -17.50
C LEU A 8 32.40 37.48 -18.81
N ALA A 9 32.55 38.76 -18.71
CA ALA A 9 32.98 39.61 -19.84
C ALA A 9 34.29 40.29 -19.45
N VAL A 10 35.34 40.11 -20.27
CA VAL A 10 36.65 40.74 -20.08
C VAL A 10 36.86 41.68 -21.25
N THR A 11 37.09 42.95 -20.95
CA THR A 11 37.36 43.98 -21.94
C THR A 11 38.72 44.61 -21.70
N ASN A 12 39.56 44.66 -22.72
CA ASN A 12 40.82 45.38 -22.65
C ASN A 12 40.58 46.89 -22.92
N ILE A 13 40.62 47.70 -21.87
CA ILE A 13 40.45 49.17 -21.93
C ILE A 13 41.77 49.93 -21.85
N GLY A 14 42.90 49.18 -21.83
CA GLY A 14 44.24 49.79 -21.79
C GLY A 14 44.69 50.42 -23.08
N PRO A 15 45.82 51.13 -23.09
CA PRO A 15 46.30 51.75 -24.30
C PRO A 15 46.92 50.77 -25.32
N ALA A 16 47.23 49.52 -24.89
CA ALA A 16 47.89 48.51 -25.73
C ALA A 16 47.12 47.19 -25.71
N SER A 17 47.47 46.24 -26.63
CA SER A 17 46.95 44.88 -26.60
C SER A 17 47.37 44.15 -25.33
N ALA A 18 46.46 43.52 -24.64
CA ALA A 18 46.76 42.62 -23.53
C ALA A 18 47.25 41.27 -24.08
N GLN A 19 48.36 40.77 -23.55
CA GLN A 19 48.98 39.49 -23.97
C GLN A 19 48.62 38.38 -23.01
N ASP A 20 48.38 37.17 -23.55
CA ASP A 20 48.17 35.94 -22.81
C ASP A 20 47.12 36.10 -21.66
N VAL A 21 45.98 36.66 -22.01
CA VAL A 21 44.86 36.90 -21.08
C VAL A 21 44.32 35.57 -20.60
N GLN A 22 44.25 35.46 -19.28
CA GLN A 22 43.76 34.24 -18.59
C GLN A 22 42.66 34.61 -17.59
N ILE A 23 41.58 33.82 -17.55
CA ILE A 23 40.57 33.88 -16.52
C ILE A 23 40.72 32.64 -15.62
N VAL A 24 40.71 32.90 -14.32
CA VAL A 24 40.55 31.86 -13.28
C VAL A 24 39.27 32.16 -12.51
N ASP A 25 38.41 31.16 -12.38
CA ASP A 25 37.17 31.25 -11.63
C ASP A 25 37.12 30.11 -10.59
N ALA A 26 36.83 30.46 -9.34
CA ALA A 26 36.66 29.52 -8.26
C ALA A 26 35.19 29.37 -7.97
N LEU A 27 34.56 28.31 -8.50
CA LEU A 27 33.17 27.96 -8.17
C LEU A 27 32.99 27.86 -6.65
N PRO A 28 31.87 28.39 -6.12
CA PRO A 28 31.60 28.34 -4.68
C PRO A 28 31.37 26.89 -4.20
N GLY A 29 31.61 26.65 -2.90
CA GLY A 29 31.28 25.36 -2.26
C GLY A 29 29.80 25.00 -2.49
N GLY A 30 29.54 23.73 -2.81
CA GLY A 30 28.18 23.26 -3.16
C GLY A 30 27.80 23.46 -4.64
N VAL A 31 28.75 23.88 -5.49
CA VAL A 31 28.56 23.92 -6.97
C VAL A 31 29.61 23.05 -7.64
N SER A 32 29.17 22.03 -8.35
CA SER A 32 30.01 21.16 -9.18
C SER A 32 30.15 21.71 -10.59
N PHE A 33 31.37 21.67 -11.16
CA PHE A 33 31.61 22.11 -12.54
C PHE A 33 30.94 21.21 -13.57
N VAL A 34 30.28 21.81 -14.57
CA VAL A 34 29.64 21.11 -15.68
C VAL A 34 30.36 21.40 -17.00
N SER A 35 30.52 22.70 -17.36
CA SER A 35 31.18 23.10 -18.57
C SER A 35 31.63 24.56 -18.51
N ALA A 36 32.65 24.92 -19.32
CA ALA A 36 33.02 26.28 -19.59
C ALA A 36 33.31 26.46 -21.09
N THR A 37 32.85 27.55 -21.64
CA THR A 37 33.10 27.92 -23.05
C THR A 37 33.53 29.38 -23.14
N ALA A 38 34.50 29.67 -23.99
CA ALA A 38 34.96 31.02 -24.25
C ALA A 38 34.67 31.47 -25.69
N SER A 39 34.42 32.74 -25.91
CA SER A 39 34.24 33.33 -27.25
C SER A 39 35.53 33.31 -28.07
N GLN A 40 36.70 33.30 -27.42
CA GLN A 40 38.01 33.06 -27.98
C GLN A 40 38.90 32.28 -27.04
N GLY A 41 39.88 31.53 -27.58
CA GLY A 41 40.75 30.68 -26.78
C GLY A 41 40.10 29.40 -26.32
N THR A 42 40.56 28.82 -25.21
CA THR A 42 40.11 27.53 -24.66
C THR A 42 39.97 27.58 -23.14
N CYS A 43 38.99 26.80 -22.61
CA CYS A 43 38.82 26.59 -21.19
C CYS A 43 39.17 25.14 -20.82
N ALA A 44 39.98 24.98 -19.76
CA ALA A 44 40.22 23.66 -19.14
C ALA A 44 39.22 23.39 -18.02
N ALA A 45 39.16 22.13 -17.53
CA ALA A 45 38.43 21.79 -16.35
C ALA A 45 38.94 22.63 -15.16
N ALA A 46 38.06 22.89 -14.16
CA ALA A 46 38.29 23.77 -13.02
C ALA A 46 38.44 25.26 -13.38
N VAL A 47 37.78 25.67 -14.49
CA VAL A 47 37.60 27.06 -14.95
C VAL A 47 38.87 27.90 -14.99
N ASN A 48 39.84 27.36 -15.70
CA ASN A 48 41.00 28.13 -16.16
C ASN A 48 40.89 28.29 -17.67
N CYS A 49 40.58 29.50 -18.13
CA CYS A 49 40.39 29.83 -19.56
C CYS A 49 41.54 30.65 -20.09
N GLN A 50 42.26 30.14 -21.11
CA GLN A 50 43.28 30.87 -21.83
C GLN A 50 42.63 31.57 -23.03
N LEU A 51 42.47 32.89 -22.91
CA LEU A 51 41.82 33.70 -23.96
C LEU A 51 42.81 34.16 -25.05
N GLY A 52 44.12 34.07 -24.78
CA GLY A 52 45.15 34.60 -25.66
C GLY A 52 45.19 36.13 -25.64
N ASN A 53 45.59 36.74 -26.77
CA ASN A 53 45.72 38.17 -26.84
C ASN A 53 44.38 38.88 -27.05
N LEU A 54 44.17 39.99 -26.34
CA LEU A 54 42.98 40.80 -26.44
C LEU A 54 43.36 42.20 -26.93
N ALA A 55 42.93 42.57 -28.14
CA ALA A 55 43.22 43.87 -28.73
C ALA A 55 42.58 45.02 -27.90
N LEU A 56 43.07 46.23 -28.08
CA LEU A 56 42.46 47.42 -27.46
C LEU A 56 40.97 47.51 -27.78
N ASN A 57 40.14 47.71 -26.74
CA ASN A 57 38.68 47.75 -26.75
C ASN A 57 38.00 46.42 -27.17
N ALA A 58 38.75 45.35 -27.35
CA ALA A 58 38.15 44.03 -27.58
C ALA A 58 37.58 43.45 -26.30
N THR A 59 36.49 42.70 -26.44
CA THR A 59 35.85 41.97 -25.35
C THR A 59 35.81 40.47 -25.65
N ALA A 60 36.21 39.66 -24.70
CA ALA A 60 35.99 38.22 -24.70
C ALA A 60 34.97 37.84 -23.62
N THR A 61 34.17 36.84 -23.90
CA THR A 61 33.19 36.31 -22.94
C THR A 61 33.50 34.85 -22.59
N VAL A 62 33.28 34.49 -21.31
CA VAL A 62 33.35 33.12 -20.84
C VAL A 62 32.03 32.79 -20.18
N THR A 63 31.40 31.66 -20.58
CA THR A 63 30.20 31.13 -20.00
C THR A 63 30.58 29.88 -19.21
N ILE A 64 30.28 29.87 -17.90
CA ILE A 64 30.55 28.78 -16.99
C ILE A 64 29.21 28.21 -16.52
N VAL A 65 29.03 26.90 -16.64
CA VAL A 65 27.86 26.17 -16.15
C VAL A 65 28.28 25.30 -14.98
N GLY A 66 27.66 25.48 -13.85
CA GLY A 66 27.77 24.64 -12.66
C GLY A 66 26.46 23.94 -12.35
N LEU A 67 26.53 22.89 -11.53
CA LEU A 67 25.38 22.21 -10.94
C LEU A 67 25.39 22.51 -9.43
N VAL A 68 24.35 23.14 -8.92
CA VAL A 68 24.17 23.33 -7.47
C VAL A 68 23.80 21.96 -6.86
N GLU A 69 24.51 21.53 -5.83
CA GLU A 69 24.23 20.26 -5.16
C GLU A 69 22.86 20.30 -4.50
N SER A 70 22.12 19.19 -4.57
CA SER A 70 20.75 19.07 -4.04
C SER A 70 20.66 19.22 -2.51
N THR A 71 21.80 19.13 -1.82
CA THR A 71 21.94 19.21 -0.37
C THR A 71 22.24 20.62 0.15
N VAL A 72 22.56 21.58 -0.74
CA VAL A 72 22.83 22.97 -0.32
C VAL A 72 21.58 23.54 0.36
N ALA A 73 21.75 24.02 1.60
CA ALA A 73 20.65 24.48 2.42
C ALA A 73 19.98 25.76 1.86
N SER A 74 18.67 25.87 2.07
CA SER A 74 17.93 27.11 1.78
C SER A 74 18.51 28.28 2.57
N GLY A 75 18.61 29.45 1.93
CA GLY A 75 19.21 30.65 2.50
C GLY A 75 20.73 30.73 2.36
N THR A 76 21.40 29.67 1.86
CA THR A 76 22.83 29.75 1.51
C THR A 76 23.04 30.73 0.39
N VAL A 77 24.03 31.62 0.52
CA VAL A 77 24.46 32.53 -0.56
C VAL A 77 25.72 31.97 -1.21
N LEU A 78 25.58 31.53 -2.46
CA LEU A 78 26.69 31.08 -3.31
C LEU A 78 27.38 32.32 -3.87
N THR A 79 28.63 32.59 -3.46
CA THR A 79 29.43 33.70 -3.96
C THR A 79 30.50 33.15 -4.89
N ASN A 80 30.36 33.40 -6.18
CA ASN A 80 31.36 33.08 -7.19
C ASN A 80 32.36 34.22 -7.35
N LEU A 81 33.64 33.92 -7.45
CA LEU A 81 34.74 34.91 -7.64
C LEU A 81 35.54 34.54 -8.90
N ALA A 82 35.59 35.45 -9.83
CA ALA A 82 36.41 35.34 -11.02
C ALA A 82 37.54 36.37 -10.98
N GLN A 83 38.69 36.02 -11.55
CA GLN A 83 39.87 36.86 -11.68
C GLN A 83 40.41 36.78 -13.11
N VAL A 84 40.79 37.90 -13.69
CA VAL A 84 41.52 37.98 -14.96
C VAL A 84 42.94 38.44 -14.72
N ASN A 85 43.90 37.82 -15.46
CA ASN A 85 45.31 38.16 -15.46
C ASN A 85 45.79 38.31 -16.93
N SER A 86 46.87 39.02 -17.15
CA SER A 86 47.56 39.10 -18.43
C SER A 86 49.08 39.10 -18.21
N ALA A 87 49.83 38.78 -19.27
CA ALA A 87 51.30 38.88 -19.21
C ALA A 87 51.81 40.32 -19.11
N ASN A 88 51.00 41.27 -19.60
CA ASN A 88 51.28 42.69 -19.42
C ASN A 88 50.82 43.15 -18.05
N GLU A 89 51.54 44.12 -17.48
CA GLU A 89 51.11 44.78 -16.26
C GLU A 89 49.82 45.57 -16.52
N ASP A 90 48.84 45.39 -15.62
CA ASP A 90 47.60 46.18 -15.61
C ASP A 90 47.65 47.16 -14.44
N PRO A 91 47.79 48.48 -14.72
CA PRO A 91 47.85 49.49 -13.67
C PRO A 91 46.53 49.67 -12.92
N ALA A 92 45.43 49.17 -13.43
CA ALA A 92 44.10 49.27 -12.83
C ALA A 92 43.64 47.93 -12.24
N SER A 93 44.52 47.17 -11.59
CA SER A 93 44.27 45.80 -11.09
C SER A 93 43.01 45.63 -10.21
N ALA A 94 42.43 46.72 -9.72
CA ALA A 94 41.18 46.69 -8.95
C ALA A 94 39.95 46.26 -9.77
N ASN A 95 39.98 46.36 -11.13
CA ASN A 95 38.90 45.92 -12.03
C ASN A 95 39.11 44.49 -12.54
N ASN A 96 40.16 43.79 -12.12
CA ASN A 96 40.52 42.43 -12.56
C ASN A 96 39.80 41.32 -11.77
N THR A 97 38.91 41.67 -10.87
CA THR A 97 38.10 40.72 -10.12
C THR A 97 36.63 41.05 -10.21
N ALA A 98 35.79 40.02 -10.28
CA ALA A 98 34.34 40.16 -10.27
C ALA A 98 33.71 39.09 -9.37
N THR A 99 32.64 39.47 -8.66
CA THR A 99 31.88 38.55 -7.82
C THR A 99 30.41 38.51 -8.24
N ALA A 100 29.80 37.32 -8.11
CA ALA A 100 28.36 37.15 -8.29
C ALA A 100 27.80 36.37 -7.10
N ALA A 101 26.75 36.89 -6.46
CA ALA A 101 26.09 36.25 -5.32
C ALA A 101 24.70 35.73 -5.74
N THR A 102 24.40 34.47 -5.42
CA THR A 102 23.12 33.82 -5.71
C THR A 102 22.58 33.16 -4.48
N ALA A 103 21.38 33.54 -4.04
CA ALA A 103 20.70 32.86 -2.93
C ALA A 103 20.11 31.52 -3.39
N VAL A 104 20.26 30.51 -2.57
CA VAL A 104 19.72 29.18 -2.80
C VAL A 104 18.39 29.04 -2.09
N GLU A 105 17.39 28.51 -2.80
CA GLU A 105 16.15 28.04 -2.22
C GLU A 105 16.03 26.52 -2.44
N GLN A 106 15.63 25.79 -1.39
CA GLN A 106 15.34 24.35 -1.53
C GLN A 106 13.87 24.17 -1.89
N LEU A 107 13.64 23.36 -2.91
CA LEU A 107 12.31 22.95 -3.34
C LEU A 107 12.39 21.50 -3.84
N SER A 108 11.59 20.61 -3.23
CA SER A 108 11.56 19.21 -3.61
C SER A 108 10.23 18.84 -4.26
N ASN A 109 10.27 18.18 -5.41
CA ASN A 109 9.09 17.68 -6.09
C ASN A 109 8.88 16.22 -5.68
N VAL A 110 8.02 16.01 -4.68
CA VAL A 110 7.72 14.69 -4.14
C VAL A 110 6.39 14.19 -4.67
N THR A 111 6.38 12.96 -5.20
CA THR A 111 5.17 12.27 -5.60
C THR A 111 4.92 11.07 -4.71
N MET A 112 3.64 10.81 -4.40
CA MET A 112 3.20 9.65 -3.64
C MET A 112 2.18 8.84 -4.44
N SER A 113 2.37 7.52 -4.47
CA SER A 113 1.37 6.57 -4.96
C SER A 113 1.12 5.47 -3.93
N LYS A 114 -0.05 4.81 -4.03
CA LYS A 114 -0.45 3.74 -3.13
C LYS A 114 -1.05 2.59 -3.92
N HIS A 115 -0.65 1.36 -3.56
CA HIS A 115 -1.07 0.12 -4.20
C HIS A 115 -1.50 -0.89 -3.14
N ALA A 116 -2.38 -1.83 -3.54
CA ALA A 116 -2.78 -2.97 -2.73
C ALA A 116 -2.47 -4.28 -3.46
N THR A 117 -2.09 -5.28 -2.70
CA THR A 117 -1.89 -6.64 -3.20
C THR A 117 -2.52 -7.63 -2.23
N PRO A 118 -3.53 -8.39 -2.69
CA PRO A 118 -4.15 -8.36 -4.02
C PRO A 118 -4.94 -7.06 -4.29
N ALA A 119 -5.24 -6.76 -5.56
CA ALA A 119 -6.01 -5.56 -5.94
C ALA A 119 -7.49 -5.63 -5.53
N THR A 120 -8.04 -6.84 -5.39
CA THR A 120 -9.30 -7.17 -4.71
C THR A 120 -8.94 -8.15 -3.61
N ALA A 121 -9.25 -7.84 -2.36
CA ALA A 121 -8.99 -8.72 -1.23
C ALA A 121 -10.23 -9.53 -0.87
N THR A 122 -10.02 -10.66 -0.17
CA THR A 122 -11.10 -11.45 0.42
C THR A 122 -11.14 -11.19 1.92
N ALA A 123 -12.32 -10.98 2.50
CA ALA A 123 -12.49 -10.86 3.94
C ALA A 123 -11.95 -12.11 4.65
N GLY A 124 -11.20 -11.91 5.74
CA GLY A 124 -10.47 -12.95 6.47
C GLY A 124 -9.08 -13.29 5.92
N THR A 125 -8.62 -12.65 4.83
CA THR A 125 -7.32 -12.95 4.22
C THR A 125 -6.32 -11.81 4.33
N GLU A 126 -5.05 -12.09 3.98
CA GLU A 126 -3.99 -11.10 3.96
C GLU A 126 -4.21 -10.03 2.88
N LEU A 127 -3.85 -8.80 3.23
CA LEU A 127 -3.78 -7.65 2.34
C LEU A 127 -2.51 -6.86 2.64
N THR A 128 -1.78 -6.49 1.59
CA THR A 128 -0.58 -5.65 1.69
C THR A 128 -0.80 -4.33 0.98
N TYR A 129 -0.59 -3.22 1.68
CA TYR A 129 -0.50 -1.89 1.09
C TYR A 129 0.96 -1.50 0.88
N GLN A 130 1.27 -0.92 -0.27
CA GLN A 130 2.55 -0.30 -0.58
C GLN A 130 2.34 1.18 -0.87
N ILE A 131 3.10 2.02 -0.16
CA ILE A 131 3.16 3.47 -0.36
C ILE A 131 4.51 3.77 -0.98
N VAL A 132 4.52 4.29 -2.19
CA VAL A 132 5.73 4.63 -2.94
C VAL A 132 5.88 6.14 -2.94
N VAL A 133 7.01 6.63 -2.42
CA VAL A 133 7.35 8.06 -2.35
C VAL A 133 8.59 8.30 -3.19
N THR A 134 8.49 9.15 -4.20
CA THR A 134 9.61 9.50 -5.09
C THR A 134 9.88 11.00 -5.01
N ASN A 135 11.13 11.38 -4.77
CA ASN A 135 11.58 12.76 -4.89
C ASN A 135 12.18 13.00 -6.28
N ALA A 136 11.45 13.64 -7.17
CA ALA A 136 11.95 13.99 -8.50
C ALA A 136 13.00 15.11 -8.47
N GLY A 137 13.27 15.71 -7.31
CA GLY A 137 14.22 16.81 -7.16
C GLY A 137 13.56 18.18 -7.42
N PRO A 138 14.36 19.24 -7.66
CA PRO A 138 15.83 19.26 -7.75
C PRO A 138 16.56 19.14 -6.39
N SER A 139 15.88 19.42 -5.26
CA SER A 139 16.51 19.43 -3.93
C SER A 139 16.26 18.13 -3.17
N LEU A 140 17.08 17.92 -2.14
CA LEU A 140 16.86 16.91 -1.11
C LEU A 140 15.51 17.15 -0.41
N ALA A 141 14.67 16.16 -0.26
CA ALA A 141 13.50 16.22 0.61
C ALA A 141 13.90 15.78 2.02
N SER A 142 14.05 16.74 2.92
CA SER A 142 14.58 16.48 4.28
C SER A 142 13.46 16.20 5.28
N GLY A 143 13.74 15.26 6.20
CA GLY A 143 12.87 14.95 7.33
C GLY A 143 11.48 14.44 6.90
N VAL A 144 11.42 13.57 5.90
CA VAL A 144 10.16 13.03 5.38
C VAL A 144 9.54 12.07 6.38
N VAL A 145 8.26 12.29 6.69
CA VAL A 145 7.41 11.44 7.53
C VAL A 145 6.19 11.02 6.72
N VAL A 146 5.95 9.71 6.63
CA VAL A 146 4.79 9.11 5.97
C VAL A 146 3.76 8.70 7.02
N SER A 147 2.53 9.17 6.86
CA SER A 147 1.37 8.79 7.66
C SER A 147 0.39 8.00 6.79
N ASP A 148 -0.27 7.01 7.38
CA ASP A 148 -1.31 6.22 6.72
C ASP A 148 -2.51 6.06 7.66
N ALA A 149 -3.67 6.56 7.23
CA ALA A 149 -4.94 6.42 7.95
C ALA A 149 -5.59 5.09 7.52
N LEU A 150 -5.17 4.01 8.21
CA LEU A 150 -5.65 2.66 7.92
C LEU A 150 -7.16 2.56 8.13
N PRO A 151 -7.89 1.88 7.24
CA PRO A 151 -9.34 1.73 7.35
C PRO A 151 -9.73 0.79 8.50
N ALA A 152 -10.91 1.00 9.08
CA ALA A 152 -11.53 0.02 9.97
C ALA A 152 -11.72 -1.31 9.23
N GLY A 153 -11.57 -2.43 9.94
CA GLY A 153 -11.62 -3.77 9.35
C GLY A 153 -10.31 -4.24 8.69
N PHE A 154 -9.21 -3.46 8.83
CA PHE A 154 -7.87 -3.90 8.47
C PHE A 154 -6.97 -3.98 9.70
N VAL A 155 -6.53 -5.17 10.05
CA VAL A 155 -5.69 -5.45 11.22
C VAL A 155 -4.24 -5.59 10.79
N VAL A 156 -3.38 -4.67 11.25
CA VAL A 156 -1.96 -4.64 10.86
C VAL A 156 -1.19 -5.80 11.50
N SER A 157 -0.38 -6.50 10.72
CA SER A 157 0.58 -7.50 11.19
C SER A 157 2.02 -7.00 11.20
N SER A 158 2.41 -6.17 10.22
CA SER A 158 3.76 -5.59 10.16
C SER A 158 3.81 -4.33 9.31
N ILE A 159 4.78 -3.47 9.64
CA ILE A 159 5.10 -2.26 8.86
C ILE A 159 6.61 -2.26 8.63
N THR A 160 7.03 -2.01 7.40
CA THR A 160 8.44 -1.93 7.00
C THR A 160 8.66 -0.79 6.01
N SER A 161 9.88 -0.30 5.92
CA SER A 161 10.28 0.69 4.92
C SER A 161 11.62 0.30 4.31
N SER A 162 11.82 0.68 3.05
CA SER A 162 13.12 0.53 2.38
C SER A 162 14.18 1.49 2.92
N GLN A 163 13.77 2.52 3.68
CA GLN A 163 14.65 3.51 4.29
C GLN A 163 14.05 4.03 5.61
N GLY A 164 14.91 4.40 6.56
CA GLY A 164 14.51 5.00 7.82
C GLY A 164 14.01 3.99 8.86
N ASN A 165 13.31 4.48 9.89
CA ASN A 165 12.72 3.66 10.95
C ASN A 165 11.19 3.69 10.84
N CYS A 166 10.59 2.52 10.61
CA CYS A 166 9.19 2.38 10.27
C CYS A 166 8.58 1.11 10.90
N ALA A 167 8.66 0.98 12.21
CA ALA A 167 8.01 -0.11 12.94
C ALA A 167 6.53 0.20 13.28
N SER A 168 6.11 1.47 13.12
CA SER A 168 4.75 1.97 13.35
C SER A 168 4.45 3.16 12.45
N LEU A 169 3.17 3.54 12.36
CA LEU A 169 2.73 4.79 11.71
C LEU A 169 2.51 5.87 12.77
N PRO A 170 2.88 7.14 12.50
CA PRO A 170 3.58 7.60 11.31
C PRO A 170 5.02 7.08 11.21
N CYS A 171 5.52 6.92 9.98
CA CYS A 171 6.80 6.34 9.63
C CYS A 171 7.80 7.44 9.30
N THR A 172 8.93 7.52 10.05
CA THR A 172 10.00 8.47 9.76
C THR A 172 10.96 7.84 8.74
N VAL A 173 10.81 8.21 7.47
CA VAL A 173 11.68 7.72 6.40
C VAL A 173 12.98 8.51 6.28
N GLY A 174 13.02 9.73 6.87
CA GLY A 174 14.19 10.62 6.85
C GLY A 174 14.35 11.36 5.52
N ASP A 175 15.59 11.59 5.12
CA ASP A 175 15.91 12.38 3.93
C ASP A 175 15.82 11.54 2.66
N ILE A 176 15.13 12.06 1.62
CA ILE A 176 15.04 11.42 0.30
C ILE A 176 15.81 12.26 -0.70
N ALA A 177 16.91 11.70 -1.24
CA ALA A 177 17.72 12.37 -2.24
C ALA A 177 16.93 12.65 -3.54
N ALA A 178 17.36 13.65 -4.30
CA ALA A 178 16.81 13.92 -5.63
C ALA A 178 16.98 12.66 -6.53
N GLY A 179 15.90 12.23 -7.17
CA GLY A 179 15.81 11.02 -7.97
C GLY A 179 15.60 9.72 -7.19
N ALA A 180 15.61 9.75 -5.85
CA ALA A 180 15.43 8.56 -5.03
C ALA A 180 13.95 8.24 -4.77
N THR A 181 13.71 6.95 -4.49
CA THR A 181 12.38 6.40 -4.15
C THR A 181 12.45 5.60 -2.85
N VAL A 182 11.45 5.80 -1.99
CA VAL A 182 11.24 5.05 -0.75
C VAL A 182 9.91 4.31 -0.83
N VAL A 183 9.88 3.07 -0.35
CA VAL A 183 8.68 2.23 -0.30
C VAL A 183 8.38 1.89 1.15
N VAL A 184 7.19 2.27 1.63
CA VAL A 184 6.63 1.82 2.91
C VAL A 184 5.63 0.71 2.63
N THR A 185 5.79 -0.43 3.29
CA THR A 185 4.93 -1.60 3.16
C THR A 185 4.18 -1.84 4.46
N VAL A 186 2.86 -1.89 4.40
CA VAL A 186 1.96 -2.21 5.52
C VAL A 186 1.26 -3.52 5.19
N ARG A 187 1.51 -4.56 5.99
CA ARG A 187 0.88 -5.88 5.87
C ARG A 187 -0.14 -6.08 6.98
N GLY A 188 -1.19 -6.77 6.68
CA GLY A 188 -2.23 -7.09 7.65
C GLY A 188 -3.27 -8.04 7.07
N PHE A 189 -4.36 -8.20 7.82
CA PHE A 189 -5.49 -9.03 7.46
C PHE A 189 -6.75 -8.16 7.36
N VAL A 190 -7.61 -8.47 6.41
CA VAL A 190 -8.97 -7.95 6.36
C VAL A 190 -9.80 -8.77 7.35
N GLU A 191 -10.56 -8.13 8.24
CA GLU A 191 -11.46 -8.86 9.15
C GLU A 191 -12.49 -9.67 8.35
N SER A 192 -12.91 -10.83 8.87
CA SER A 192 -13.74 -11.81 8.16
C SER A 192 -15.16 -11.33 7.84
N ASN A 193 -15.64 -10.30 8.55
CA ASN A 193 -16.96 -9.69 8.39
C ASN A 193 -16.99 -8.46 7.45
N VAL A 194 -15.85 -8.06 6.91
CA VAL A 194 -15.77 -6.86 6.05
C VAL A 194 -16.40 -7.12 4.69
N THR A 195 -17.24 -6.20 4.25
CA THR A 195 -17.90 -6.24 2.94
C THR A 195 -17.69 -4.92 2.19
N GLY A 196 -17.90 -4.92 0.88
CA GLY A 196 -17.86 -3.71 0.04
C GLY A 196 -16.43 -3.29 -0.32
N SER A 197 -15.83 -2.35 0.40
CA SER A 197 -14.48 -1.86 0.09
C SER A 197 -13.79 -1.21 1.28
N LEU A 198 -12.45 -1.20 1.27
CA LEU A 198 -11.59 -0.49 2.21
C LEU A 198 -10.98 0.73 1.53
N ALA A 199 -11.29 1.93 2.04
CA ALA A 199 -10.66 3.18 1.60
C ALA A 199 -9.49 3.51 2.53
N ASN A 200 -8.26 3.51 1.98
CA ASN A 200 -7.03 3.79 2.73
C ASN A 200 -6.34 5.03 2.19
N ARG A 201 -6.00 5.99 3.07
CA ARG A 201 -5.40 7.28 2.73
C ARG A 201 -4.04 7.45 3.39
N ALA A 202 -3.00 7.59 2.56
CA ALA A 202 -1.67 7.99 3.00
C ALA A 202 -1.42 9.49 2.74
N SER A 203 -0.54 10.08 3.54
CA SER A 203 -0.04 11.44 3.39
C SER A 203 1.40 11.52 3.83
N LEU A 204 2.13 12.55 3.40
CA LEU A 204 3.48 12.82 3.86
C LEU A 204 3.69 14.29 4.20
N THR A 205 4.66 14.53 5.09
CA THR A 205 5.21 15.85 5.42
C THR A 205 6.73 15.81 5.32
N ALA A 206 7.36 16.97 5.18
CA ALA A 206 8.81 17.13 5.19
C ALA A 206 9.18 18.50 5.78
N THR A 207 10.45 18.69 6.14
CA THR A 207 10.98 20.00 6.57
C THR A 207 11.31 20.89 5.38
N THR A 208 11.75 20.30 4.25
CA THR A 208 11.92 21.02 2.97
C THR A 208 10.55 21.35 2.37
N PRO A 209 10.34 22.55 1.81
CA PRO A 209 9.13 22.86 1.05
C PRO A 209 8.93 21.86 -0.10
N LEU A 210 7.71 21.35 -0.18
CA LEU A 210 7.34 20.31 -1.15
C LEU A 210 6.44 20.86 -2.24
N THR A 211 6.67 20.37 -3.45
CA THR A 211 5.72 20.42 -4.56
C THR A 211 5.33 19.00 -4.95
N GLY A 212 4.31 18.85 -5.80
CA GLY A 212 3.85 17.54 -6.25
C GLY A 212 2.75 16.95 -5.35
N THR A 213 2.61 15.63 -5.36
CA THR A 213 1.49 14.93 -4.72
C THR A 213 1.91 14.36 -3.36
N THR A 214 1.53 15.03 -2.27
CA THR A 214 1.87 14.64 -0.89
C THR A 214 0.85 13.72 -0.23
N GLY A 215 -0.11 13.19 -0.99
CA GLY A 215 -1.11 12.25 -0.50
C GLY A 215 -1.61 11.31 -1.59
N ALA A 216 -2.03 10.12 -1.17
CA ALA A 216 -2.61 9.09 -2.03
C ALA A 216 -3.77 8.39 -1.33
N THR A 217 -4.88 8.19 -2.02
CA THR A 217 -6.02 7.41 -1.54
C THR A 217 -6.22 6.23 -2.46
N LEU A 218 -6.43 5.05 -1.86
CA LEU A 218 -6.73 3.82 -2.57
C LEU A 218 -7.98 3.19 -1.99
N THR A 219 -8.92 2.79 -2.87
CA THR A 219 -10.07 1.98 -2.51
C THR A 219 -9.85 0.56 -3.00
N THR A 220 -9.81 -0.39 -2.06
CA THR A 220 -9.64 -1.83 -2.33
C THR A 220 -10.98 -2.52 -2.22
N PRO A 221 -11.53 -3.09 -3.29
CA PRO A 221 -12.76 -3.90 -3.22
C PRO A 221 -12.54 -5.14 -2.35
N ILE A 222 -13.58 -5.52 -1.59
CA ILE A 222 -13.55 -6.72 -0.74
C ILE A 222 -14.60 -7.71 -1.26
N SER A 223 -14.16 -8.92 -1.53
CA SER A 223 -15.00 -10.08 -1.75
C SER A 223 -15.18 -10.88 -0.46
N THR A 224 -16.24 -11.68 -0.37
CA THR A 224 -16.46 -12.61 0.73
C THR A 224 -16.54 -14.02 0.18
N SER A 225 -16.01 -15.01 0.92
CA SER A 225 -16.02 -16.42 0.58
C SER A 225 -16.13 -17.26 1.86
N ALA A 226 -17.27 -17.94 2.04
CA ALA A 226 -17.43 -18.97 3.04
C ALA A 226 -17.11 -20.35 2.43
N ASP A 227 -16.97 -21.38 3.26
CA ASP A 227 -16.87 -22.79 2.87
C ASP A 227 -17.64 -23.60 3.94
N LEU A 228 -18.93 -23.76 3.69
CA LEU A 228 -19.84 -24.44 4.60
C LEU A 228 -19.86 -25.93 4.29
N SER A 229 -19.72 -26.74 5.32
CA SER A 229 -19.91 -28.18 5.20
C SER A 229 -20.99 -28.68 6.14
N LEU A 230 -21.72 -29.73 5.74
CA LEU A 230 -22.79 -30.37 6.50
C LEU A 230 -22.49 -31.83 6.71
N VAL A 231 -22.49 -32.24 7.98
CA VAL A 231 -22.45 -33.64 8.35
C VAL A 231 -23.73 -33.96 9.14
N LEU A 232 -24.48 -35.00 8.73
CA LEU A 232 -25.61 -35.50 9.47
C LEU A 232 -25.20 -36.76 10.25
N ALA A 233 -25.68 -36.86 11.50
CA ALA A 233 -25.61 -38.06 12.30
C ALA A 233 -26.96 -38.29 12.98
N SER A 234 -27.49 -39.50 12.90
CA SER A 234 -28.78 -39.85 13.55
C SER A 234 -28.60 -41.00 14.57
N THR A 235 -29.57 -41.12 15.44
CA THR A 235 -29.67 -42.30 16.36
C THR A 235 -29.61 -43.56 15.53
N PRO A 236 -28.65 -44.50 15.72
CA PRO A 236 -28.45 -45.64 14.82
C PRO A 236 -29.65 -46.60 14.76
N THR A 237 -30.35 -46.75 15.89
CA THR A 237 -31.55 -47.59 15.99
C THR A 237 -32.61 -46.91 16.83
N SER A 238 -33.88 -47.13 16.52
CA SER A 238 -35.03 -46.65 17.30
C SER A 238 -36.21 -47.62 17.17
N ILE A 239 -37.25 -47.44 17.99
CA ILE A 239 -38.46 -48.24 18.01
C ILE A 239 -39.62 -47.44 17.41
N ALA A 240 -40.49 -48.09 16.64
CA ALA A 240 -41.70 -47.43 16.14
C ALA A 240 -42.57 -46.87 17.28
N GLY A 241 -43.05 -45.66 17.15
CA GLY A 241 -43.81 -44.92 18.16
C GLY A 241 -42.93 -44.25 19.22
N THR A 242 -41.60 -44.23 19.08
CA THR A 242 -40.67 -43.46 19.92
C THR A 242 -39.98 -42.35 19.14
N THR A 243 -38.97 -41.73 19.69
CA THR A 243 -38.23 -40.64 19.05
C THR A 243 -36.88 -41.09 18.51
N ALA A 244 -36.38 -40.36 17.53
CA ALA A 244 -34.97 -40.37 17.10
C ALA A 244 -34.39 -38.94 17.11
N VAL A 245 -33.09 -38.83 17.27
CA VAL A 245 -32.39 -37.56 17.17
C VAL A 245 -31.54 -37.55 15.89
N VAL A 246 -31.69 -36.55 15.08
CA VAL A 246 -30.78 -36.21 13.98
C VAL A 246 -30.01 -34.94 14.33
N THR A 247 -28.70 -35.00 14.25
CA THR A 247 -27.84 -33.86 14.51
C THR A 247 -27.20 -33.39 13.20
N ALA A 248 -27.49 -32.16 12.83
CA ALA A 248 -26.78 -31.48 11.74
C ALA A 248 -25.58 -30.76 12.33
N THR A 249 -24.38 -31.14 11.89
CA THR A 249 -23.15 -30.44 12.24
C THR A 249 -22.70 -29.61 11.06
N VAL A 250 -22.66 -28.30 11.25
CA VAL A 250 -22.27 -27.32 10.23
C VAL A 250 -20.91 -26.73 10.59
N THR A 251 -20.00 -26.67 9.65
CA THR A 251 -18.69 -26.03 9.81
C THR A 251 -18.48 -25.00 8.72
N ASN A 252 -17.92 -23.83 9.06
CA ASN A 252 -17.43 -22.85 8.10
C ASN A 252 -15.90 -22.92 8.03
N ALA A 253 -15.33 -23.56 7.01
CA ALA A 253 -13.89 -23.64 6.78
C ALA A 253 -13.34 -22.48 5.94
N GLY A 254 -14.21 -21.58 5.46
CA GLY A 254 -13.83 -20.46 4.61
C GLY A 254 -13.22 -19.30 5.37
N PRO A 255 -12.57 -18.37 4.66
CA PRO A 255 -11.92 -17.24 5.31
C PRO A 255 -12.92 -16.17 5.79
N SER A 256 -14.13 -16.09 5.21
CA SER A 256 -15.12 -15.06 5.56
C SER A 256 -16.24 -15.61 6.46
N ASP A 257 -16.89 -14.71 7.19
CA ASP A 257 -18.10 -15.02 7.94
C ASP A 257 -19.21 -15.54 7.02
N ALA A 258 -19.83 -16.66 7.37
CA ALA A 258 -21.00 -17.16 6.67
C ALA A 258 -22.27 -16.51 7.25
N ALA A 259 -22.68 -15.39 6.64
CA ALA A 259 -23.86 -14.65 7.04
C ALA A 259 -25.14 -15.29 6.50
N GLY A 260 -26.20 -15.32 7.32
CA GLY A 260 -27.51 -15.87 6.92
C GLY A 260 -27.45 -17.37 6.64
N THR A 261 -26.73 -18.14 7.46
CA THR A 261 -26.63 -19.60 7.31
C THR A 261 -27.99 -20.25 7.54
N VAL A 262 -28.36 -21.13 6.64
CA VAL A 262 -29.62 -21.89 6.66
C VAL A 262 -29.31 -23.37 6.43
N VAL A 263 -29.82 -24.23 7.32
CA VAL A 263 -29.82 -25.69 7.13
C VAL A 263 -31.23 -26.13 6.84
N THR A 264 -31.43 -26.91 5.78
CA THR A 264 -32.71 -27.56 5.49
C THR A 264 -32.53 -29.05 5.68
N LEU A 265 -33.26 -29.60 6.64
CA LEU A 265 -33.35 -31.06 6.89
C LEU A 265 -34.57 -31.62 6.15
N THR A 266 -34.39 -32.75 5.46
CA THR A 266 -35.46 -33.53 4.89
C THR A 266 -35.73 -34.73 5.80
N LEU A 267 -36.96 -34.82 6.28
CA LEU A 267 -37.39 -35.87 7.20
C LEU A 267 -38.01 -37.02 6.41
N PRO A 268 -37.76 -38.31 6.82
CA PRO A 268 -38.47 -39.44 6.22
C PRO A 268 -40.01 -39.36 6.40
N ALA A 269 -40.77 -39.83 5.43
CA ALA A 269 -42.24 -39.72 5.40
C ALA A 269 -42.99 -40.23 6.63
N SER A 270 -42.34 -41.11 7.43
CA SER A 270 -42.92 -41.71 8.65
C SER A 270 -42.44 -40.98 9.93
N THR A 271 -41.86 -39.76 9.79
CA THR A 271 -41.40 -38.98 10.94
C THR A 271 -41.97 -37.58 10.92
N THR A 272 -42.09 -36.96 12.09
CA THR A 272 -42.51 -35.56 12.26
C THR A 272 -41.59 -34.86 13.26
N LEU A 273 -41.42 -33.53 13.09
CA LEU A 273 -40.66 -32.74 14.08
C LEU A 273 -41.34 -32.83 15.46
N ASN A 274 -40.55 -33.20 16.49
CA ASN A 274 -40.97 -33.18 17.89
C ASN A 274 -40.44 -31.92 18.56
N SER A 275 -39.12 -31.77 18.59
CA SER A 275 -38.43 -30.63 19.21
C SER A 275 -37.03 -30.43 18.62
N ALA A 276 -36.43 -29.26 18.91
CA ALA A 276 -35.05 -28.96 18.53
C ALA A 276 -34.33 -28.29 19.70
N ALA A 277 -33.23 -28.89 20.14
CA ALA A 277 -32.40 -28.35 21.23
C ALA A 277 -31.22 -27.56 20.65
N LEU A 278 -31.53 -26.39 20.09
CA LEU A 278 -30.58 -25.59 19.33
C LEU A 278 -29.74 -24.64 20.21
N PRO A 279 -28.51 -24.32 19.82
CA PRO A 279 -27.71 -23.26 20.43
C PRO A 279 -28.41 -21.91 20.36
N ALA A 280 -27.97 -20.96 21.22
CA ALA A 280 -28.50 -19.61 21.22
C ALA A 280 -28.33 -18.93 19.85
N GLY A 281 -29.36 -18.26 19.37
CA GLY A 281 -29.40 -17.60 18.08
C GLY A 281 -29.81 -18.48 16.91
N TRP A 282 -30.03 -19.80 17.13
CA TRP A 282 -30.60 -20.72 16.14
C TRP A 282 -32.07 -20.98 16.39
N PHE A 283 -32.86 -21.14 15.34
CA PHE A 283 -34.29 -21.35 15.35
C PHE A 283 -34.66 -22.48 14.38
N ALA A 284 -35.64 -23.30 14.76
CA ALA A 284 -36.22 -24.33 13.92
C ALA A 284 -37.62 -23.94 13.46
N THR A 285 -37.91 -24.20 12.20
CA THR A 285 -39.25 -24.04 11.60
C THR A 285 -39.62 -25.33 10.88
N ASP A 286 -40.73 -25.94 11.29
CA ASP A 286 -41.37 -27.03 10.53
C ASP A 286 -42.13 -26.41 9.34
N ASN A 287 -41.75 -26.80 8.11
CA ASN A 287 -42.38 -26.28 6.90
C ASN A 287 -43.70 -27.01 6.54
N GLY A 288 -44.00 -28.12 7.23
CA GLY A 288 -45.22 -28.90 7.01
C GLY A 288 -45.21 -29.76 5.74
N ASP A 289 -44.11 -29.80 5.01
CA ASP A 289 -43.91 -30.53 3.75
C ASP A 289 -42.92 -31.72 3.91
N GLY A 290 -42.56 -32.06 5.15
CA GLY A 290 -41.53 -33.03 5.46
C GLY A 290 -40.13 -32.45 5.55
N THR A 291 -40.00 -31.10 5.55
CA THR A 291 -38.70 -30.43 5.78
C THR A 291 -38.73 -29.58 7.03
N VAL A 292 -37.56 -29.44 7.66
CA VAL A 292 -37.31 -28.53 8.79
C VAL A 292 -36.20 -27.56 8.40
N THR A 293 -36.47 -26.27 8.51
CA THR A 293 -35.48 -25.22 8.28
C THR A 293 -34.90 -24.77 9.60
N LEU A 294 -33.55 -24.80 9.71
CA LEU A 294 -32.79 -24.24 10.84
C LEU A 294 -32.09 -22.99 10.38
N THR A 295 -32.36 -21.87 11.03
CA THR A 295 -31.81 -20.55 10.68
C THR A 295 -31.07 -19.93 11.86
N THR A 296 -30.11 -19.07 11.58
CA THR A 296 -29.43 -18.30 12.61
C THR A 296 -29.47 -16.81 12.33
N THR A 297 -29.51 -16.00 13.40
CA THR A 297 -29.32 -14.55 13.35
C THR A 297 -27.84 -14.12 13.40
N ASN A 298 -26.94 -15.04 13.76
CA ASN A 298 -25.50 -14.80 13.84
C ASN A 298 -24.82 -15.34 12.61
N ALA A 299 -23.75 -14.69 12.17
CA ALA A 299 -22.87 -15.29 11.16
C ALA A 299 -22.08 -16.45 11.80
N LEU A 300 -21.82 -17.49 11.03
CA LEU A 300 -20.91 -18.57 11.42
C LEU A 300 -19.48 -18.14 11.07
N LEU A 301 -18.64 -18.00 12.08
CA LEU A 301 -17.29 -17.46 11.93
C LEU A 301 -16.36 -18.47 11.22
N PRO A 302 -15.25 -18.01 10.60
CA PRO A 302 -14.22 -18.89 10.06
C PRO A 302 -13.70 -19.88 11.12
N GLY A 303 -13.70 -21.17 10.80
CA GLY A 303 -13.29 -22.26 11.68
C GLY A 303 -14.35 -22.67 12.70
N GLU A 304 -15.49 -21.98 12.78
CA GLU A 304 -16.55 -22.34 13.72
C GLU A 304 -17.31 -23.58 13.25
N THR A 305 -17.65 -24.43 14.22
CA THR A 305 -18.47 -25.63 14.04
C THR A 305 -19.63 -25.60 15.03
N VAL A 306 -20.83 -25.84 14.55
CA VAL A 306 -22.05 -25.86 15.37
C VAL A 306 -22.82 -27.18 15.16
N ALA A 307 -23.28 -27.77 16.26
CA ALA A 307 -24.14 -28.94 16.25
C ALA A 307 -25.60 -28.51 16.52
N LEU A 308 -26.51 -28.98 15.68
CA LEU A 308 -27.94 -28.62 15.67
C LEU A 308 -28.78 -29.90 15.84
N PRO A 309 -29.00 -30.39 17.06
CA PRO A 309 -29.80 -31.58 17.30
C PRO A 309 -31.30 -31.30 17.14
N VAL A 310 -31.95 -32.15 16.36
CA VAL A 310 -33.39 -32.15 16.09
C VAL A 310 -33.96 -33.50 16.48
N THR A 311 -35.00 -33.51 17.32
CA THR A 311 -35.73 -34.71 17.72
C THR A 311 -36.96 -34.86 16.84
N VAL A 312 -37.17 -36.06 16.34
CA VAL A 312 -38.33 -36.41 15.52
C VAL A 312 -39.10 -37.54 16.17
N ASP A 313 -40.43 -37.53 16.03
CA ASP A 313 -41.31 -38.64 16.36
C ASP A 313 -41.36 -39.66 15.20
N ILE A 314 -41.25 -40.93 15.50
CA ILE A 314 -41.41 -42.05 14.53
C ILE A 314 -42.82 -42.58 14.63
N ALA A 315 -43.53 -42.68 13.52
CA ALA A 315 -44.89 -43.21 13.50
C ALA A 315 -44.93 -44.64 14.03
N SER A 316 -45.92 -44.96 14.82
CA SER A 316 -46.08 -46.29 15.45
C SER A 316 -46.34 -47.46 14.46
N GLY A 317 -46.74 -47.13 13.21
CA GLY A 317 -46.99 -48.08 12.13
C GLY A 317 -45.75 -48.48 11.34
N VAL A 318 -44.57 -47.97 11.63
CA VAL A 318 -43.32 -48.31 10.91
C VAL A 318 -42.89 -49.73 11.28
N THR A 319 -42.67 -50.57 10.26
CA THR A 319 -42.28 -51.97 10.45
C THR A 319 -40.80 -52.08 10.89
N PRO A 320 -40.46 -53.00 11.83
CA PRO A 320 -39.09 -53.32 12.15
C PRO A 320 -38.28 -53.72 10.89
N GLY A 321 -37.05 -53.26 10.79
CA GLY A 321 -36.19 -53.41 9.60
C GLY A 321 -36.25 -52.26 8.60
N THR A 322 -37.17 -51.28 8.78
CA THR A 322 -37.22 -50.09 7.94
C THR A 322 -36.02 -49.16 8.26
N SER A 323 -35.31 -48.68 7.25
CA SER A 323 -34.35 -47.59 7.36
C SER A 323 -35.05 -46.26 7.12
N LEU A 324 -34.88 -45.31 8.06
CA LEU A 324 -35.38 -43.95 7.96
C LEU A 324 -34.21 -43.07 7.54
N GLU A 325 -34.21 -42.62 6.28
CA GLU A 325 -33.15 -41.84 5.69
C GLU A 325 -33.43 -40.36 5.88
N PHE A 326 -32.53 -39.67 6.60
CA PHE A 326 -32.51 -38.21 6.77
C PHE A 326 -31.56 -37.58 5.75
N GLY A 327 -31.99 -36.54 5.08
CA GLY A 327 -31.19 -35.74 4.19
C GLY A 327 -31.05 -34.31 4.71
N GLY A 328 -30.05 -33.58 4.23
CA GLY A 328 -29.92 -32.18 4.56
C GLY A 328 -29.01 -31.44 3.62
N SER A 329 -29.19 -30.13 3.61
CA SER A 329 -28.33 -29.18 2.90
C SER A 329 -28.08 -27.96 3.74
N VAL A 330 -26.94 -27.30 3.54
CA VAL A 330 -26.58 -26.02 4.15
C VAL A 330 -26.27 -24.99 3.06
N GLY A 331 -26.60 -23.74 3.33
CA GLY A 331 -26.23 -22.59 2.50
C GLY A 331 -26.18 -21.30 3.31
N ALA A 332 -25.65 -20.25 2.73
CA ALA A 332 -25.57 -18.93 3.34
C ALA A 332 -25.79 -17.82 2.29
N ALA A 333 -25.96 -16.58 2.78
CA ALA A 333 -25.95 -15.40 1.92
C ALA A 333 -24.52 -15.08 1.43
N THR A 334 -23.49 -15.41 2.24
CA THR A 334 -22.10 -15.37 1.80
C THR A 334 -21.84 -16.47 0.78
N SER A 335 -21.16 -16.12 -0.33
CA SER A 335 -20.85 -17.08 -1.40
C SER A 335 -19.98 -18.21 -0.89
N ASP A 336 -20.36 -19.44 -1.23
CA ASP A 336 -19.61 -20.66 -0.98
C ASP A 336 -19.19 -21.26 -2.33
N PRO A 337 -17.89 -21.34 -2.61
CA PRO A 337 -17.41 -21.86 -3.90
C PRO A 337 -17.38 -23.41 -3.96
N ASP A 338 -17.41 -24.11 -2.82
CA ASP A 338 -17.42 -25.59 -2.76
C ASP A 338 -18.77 -26.12 -2.24
N LEU A 339 -19.73 -26.26 -3.13
CA LEU A 339 -21.04 -26.81 -2.78
C LEU A 339 -21.05 -28.34 -2.65
N THR A 340 -19.95 -29.03 -2.86
CA THR A 340 -19.92 -30.51 -2.84
C THR A 340 -19.97 -31.08 -1.42
N ASN A 341 -19.60 -30.27 -0.41
CA ASN A 341 -19.61 -30.60 1.01
C ASN A 341 -20.86 -30.06 1.75
N ASN A 342 -21.77 -29.37 1.03
CA ASN A 342 -22.94 -28.70 1.61
C ASN A 342 -24.15 -29.63 1.82
N THR A 343 -24.04 -30.91 1.54
CA THR A 343 -25.10 -31.89 1.72
C THR A 343 -24.64 -33.05 2.59
N GLY A 344 -25.57 -33.61 3.37
CA GLY A 344 -25.32 -34.76 4.23
C GLY A 344 -26.52 -35.69 4.31
N ASN A 345 -26.26 -36.96 4.59
CA ASN A 345 -27.27 -37.96 4.82
C ASN A 345 -26.93 -38.77 6.08
N SER A 346 -27.94 -39.29 6.75
CA SER A 346 -27.82 -40.29 7.82
C SER A 346 -29.06 -41.14 7.88
N ASP A 347 -28.97 -42.32 8.51
CA ASP A 347 -30.10 -43.24 8.60
C ASP A 347 -30.27 -43.79 10.02
N THR A 348 -31.51 -44.09 10.38
CA THR A 348 -31.92 -44.73 11.62
C THR A 348 -32.67 -46.03 11.27
N SER A 349 -32.18 -47.14 11.75
CA SER A 349 -32.88 -48.42 11.60
C SER A 349 -33.99 -48.60 12.66
N VAL A 350 -35.20 -48.92 12.24
CA VAL A 350 -36.30 -49.26 13.16
C VAL A 350 -36.16 -50.69 13.60
N VAL A 351 -36.10 -50.92 14.92
CA VAL A 351 -35.95 -52.24 15.52
C VAL A 351 -37.25 -52.66 16.22
N SER A 352 -37.39 -53.97 16.50
CA SER A 352 -38.48 -54.48 17.35
C SER A 352 -38.33 -54.01 18.80
N SER A 353 -39.44 -53.77 19.49
CA SER A 353 -39.55 -53.53 20.91
C SER A 353 -39.20 -54.74 21.74
#